data_aa11b0123cf3bd0636de760301069334
#
_entry.id   aa11b0123cf3bd0636de760301069334
#
_cell.length_a   1.000
_cell.length_b   1.000
_cell.length_c   1.000
_cell.angle_alpha   90.00
_cell.angle_beta   90.00
_cell.angle_gamma   90.00
#
_symmetry.space_group_name_H-M   'P 1'
#
loop_
_entity.id
_entity.type
_entity.pdbx_description
1 polymer ?
#
loop_
_entity_poly.entity_id
_entity_poly.type
_entity_poly.pdbx_seq_one_letter_code
_entity_poly.pdbx_strand_id
1 'polypeptide(L)'
;MITVSKDGCGDFTSVSEAVKHASANDTIFIKKGIYRERVEITAPLTFKGEDAENTVIEYGMYARMPMGNEKTGTFRSYTMLVNTDGFQCMDLTIANTAGFGKDVGQAIAVYAEGDNIRFENCRILGHQDTLFTGPLPFKEIEKGGFRGPTEFAERRFCRQYYINCFIAGEVDFIFGSAAAYFENCELFSIDCGNEINGYVTAASTYEGQAYGYVLNRCRFTGNCSDNSVYIGRPWRDHAQTILIDCKIGNHIRRELFHDWNKSSAHDTVNYGICGTNADPSELPDFVRIIDRTEADFILKSITEQ
;
A
#
# COMPACT_ATOMS: atom_id res chain seq x y z
N MET A 1 -16.74 -7.60 21.44
CA MET A 1 -15.55 -8.25 20.86
C MET A 1 -15.97 -9.62 20.33
N ILE A 2 -15.65 -9.90 19.09
CA ILE A 2 -15.96 -11.16 18.38
C ILE A 2 -14.65 -11.93 18.22
N THR A 3 -14.64 -13.23 18.49
CA THR A 3 -13.44 -14.07 18.35
C THR A 3 -13.59 -15.00 17.14
N VAL A 4 -12.59 -14.98 16.25
CA VAL A 4 -12.49 -15.90 15.12
C VAL A 4 -11.38 -16.93 15.38
N SER A 5 -11.70 -18.22 15.23
CA SER A 5 -10.75 -19.31 15.44
C SER A 5 -11.02 -20.48 14.50
N LYS A 6 -9.99 -20.95 13.78
CA LYS A 6 -10.09 -22.08 12.84
C LYS A 6 -10.47 -23.41 13.50
N ASP A 7 -10.13 -23.59 14.77
CA ASP A 7 -10.40 -24.80 15.56
C ASP A 7 -11.84 -24.87 16.13
N GLY A 8 -12.65 -23.83 15.87
CA GLY A 8 -14.03 -23.73 16.37
C GLY A 8 -14.17 -23.28 17.83
N CYS A 9 -13.07 -22.88 18.49
CA CYS A 9 -13.07 -22.35 19.85
C CYS A 9 -13.38 -20.85 19.93
N GLY A 10 -13.84 -20.23 18.84
CA GLY A 10 -14.28 -18.84 18.75
C GLY A 10 -15.77 -18.74 18.44
N ASP A 11 -16.24 -17.50 18.29
CA ASP A 11 -17.63 -17.22 17.87
C ASP A 11 -17.85 -17.62 16.41
N PHE A 12 -16.80 -17.50 15.58
CA PHE A 12 -16.78 -17.85 14.16
C PHE A 12 -15.50 -18.60 13.78
N THR A 13 -15.56 -19.36 12.67
CA THR A 13 -14.40 -20.00 12.03
C THR A 13 -13.92 -19.25 10.79
N SER A 14 -14.65 -18.23 10.34
CA SER A 14 -14.40 -17.40 9.17
C SER A 14 -14.38 -15.93 9.57
N VAL A 15 -13.39 -15.18 9.05
CA VAL A 15 -13.29 -13.72 9.25
C VAL A 15 -14.42 -13.01 8.52
N SER A 16 -14.74 -13.44 7.29
CA SER A 16 -15.83 -12.85 6.48
C SER A 16 -17.20 -13.02 7.15
N GLU A 17 -17.44 -14.15 7.80
CA GLU A 17 -18.68 -14.34 8.57
C GLU A 17 -18.71 -13.46 9.82
N ALA A 18 -17.60 -13.34 10.54
CA ALA A 18 -17.50 -12.44 11.69
C ALA A 18 -17.78 -10.98 11.30
N VAL A 19 -17.23 -10.52 10.16
CA VAL A 19 -17.48 -9.16 9.64
C VAL A 19 -18.96 -8.92 9.36
N LYS A 20 -19.70 -9.88 8.80
CA LYS A 20 -21.14 -9.74 8.50
C LYS A 20 -22.00 -9.59 9.77
N HIS A 21 -21.52 -10.11 10.91
CA HIS A 21 -22.25 -10.07 12.18
C HIS A 21 -21.75 -8.97 13.12
N ALA A 22 -20.65 -8.31 12.77
CA ALA A 22 -20.08 -7.22 13.56
C ALA A 22 -20.88 -5.92 13.38
N SER A 23 -20.99 -5.17 14.46
CA SER A 23 -21.48 -3.79 14.47
C SER A 23 -20.32 -2.80 14.36
N ALA A 24 -20.62 -1.56 13.93
CA ALA A 24 -19.62 -0.50 13.89
C ALA A 24 -18.88 -0.36 15.24
N ASN A 25 -17.58 -0.20 15.17
CA ASN A 25 -16.64 -0.11 16.28
C ASN A 25 -16.41 -1.43 17.06
N ASP A 26 -16.93 -2.55 16.58
CA ASP A 26 -16.59 -3.84 17.16
C ASP A 26 -15.11 -4.18 16.89
N THR A 27 -14.55 -4.92 17.85
CA THR A 27 -13.24 -5.57 17.70
C THR A 27 -13.44 -7.03 17.32
N ILE A 28 -12.80 -7.44 16.22
CA ILE A 28 -12.69 -8.84 15.80
C ILE A 28 -11.30 -9.33 16.17
N PHE A 29 -11.21 -10.21 17.16
CA PHE A 29 -9.97 -10.88 17.54
C PHE A 29 -9.81 -12.16 16.72
N ILE A 30 -8.72 -12.24 15.95
CA ILE A 30 -8.46 -13.33 15.03
C ILE A 30 -7.30 -14.18 15.58
N LYS A 31 -7.60 -15.41 15.95
CA LYS A 31 -6.60 -16.36 16.45
C LYS A 31 -5.69 -16.85 15.31
N LYS A 32 -4.54 -17.39 15.69
CA LYS A 32 -3.58 -18.04 14.77
C LYS A 32 -4.28 -19.00 13.83
N GLY A 33 -3.87 -18.95 12.58
CA GLY A 33 -4.42 -19.79 11.51
C GLY A 33 -4.32 -19.12 10.15
N ILE A 34 -4.51 -19.91 9.11
CA ILE A 34 -4.56 -19.44 7.74
C ILE A 34 -6.03 -19.38 7.30
N TYR A 35 -6.53 -18.18 7.07
CA TYR A 35 -7.90 -17.88 6.64
C TYR A 35 -7.88 -17.59 5.14
N ARG A 36 -8.25 -18.62 4.33
CA ARG A 36 -8.27 -18.52 2.86
C ARG A 36 -9.60 -17.95 2.40
N GLU A 37 -9.72 -16.63 2.45
CA GLU A 37 -10.97 -15.93 2.16
C GLU A 37 -10.73 -14.48 1.71
N ARG A 38 -11.65 -13.95 0.90
CA ARG A 38 -11.73 -12.52 0.62
C ARG A 38 -12.54 -11.87 1.72
N VAL A 39 -12.06 -10.76 2.22
CA VAL A 39 -12.73 -10.03 3.30
C VAL A 39 -13.10 -8.63 2.82
N GLU A 40 -14.37 -8.26 2.96
CA GLU A 40 -14.88 -6.93 2.61
C GLU A 40 -15.44 -6.25 3.85
N ILE A 41 -14.87 -5.09 4.19
CA ILE A 41 -15.15 -4.35 5.42
C ILE A 41 -15.81 -3.04 5.02
N THR A 42 -17.08 -2.85 5.44
CA THR A 42 -17.91 -1.68 5.12
C THR A 42 -18.36 -0.90 6.35
N ALA A 43 -17.84 -1.26 7.52
CA ALA A 43 -18.09 -0.57 8.78
C ALA A 43 -16.76 -0.33 9.52
N PRO A 44 -16.63 0.72 10.34
CA PRO A 44 -15.44 0.96 11.14
C PRO A 44 -15.27 -0.15 12.17
N LEU A 45 -14.36 -1.08 11.88
CA LEU A 45 -14.03 -2.22 12.74
C LEU A 45 -12.57 -2.15 13.18
N THR A 46 -12.25 -2.83 14.26
CA THR A 46 -10.88 -3.10 14.66
C THR A 46 -10.59 -4.59 14.48
N PHE A 47 -9.61 -4.92 13.63
CA PHE A 47 -9.05 -6.25 13.53
C PHE A 47 -7.83 -6.35 14.43
N LYS A 48 -7.78 -7.41 15.24
CA LYS A 48 -6.62 -7.72 16.06
C LYS A 48 -6.24 -9.18 15.89
N GLY A 49 -5.09 -9.44 15.26
CA GLY A 49 -4.50 -10.77 15.20
C GLY A 49 -3.90 -11.21 16.53
N GLU A 50 -3.75 -12.49 16.73
CA GLU A 50 -3.03 -13.04 17.89
C GLU A 50 -1.53 -12.77 17.78
N ASP A 51 -0.96 -12.86 16.58
CA ASP A 51 0.37 -12.36 16.19
C ASP A 51 0.46 -12.19 14.67
N ALA A 52 1.37 -11.34 14.22
CA ALA A 52 1.47 -10.98 12.81
C ALA A 52 1.95 -12.14 11.91
N GLU A 53 2.74 -13.08 12.40
CA GLU A 53 3.33 -14.14 11.55
C GLU A 53 2.37 -15.30 11.32
N ASN A 54 1.59 -15.67 12.34
CA ASN A 54 0.78 -16.88 12.32
C ASN A 54 -0.72 -16.62 12.17
N THR A 55 -1.15 -15.35 12.19
CA THR A 55 -2.54 -14.95 11.89
C THR A 55 -2.59 -14.41 10.48
N VAL A 56 -3.02 -15.24 9.52
CA VAL A 56 -2.91 -14.94 8.09
C VAL A 56 -4.26 -14.95 7.41
N ILE A 57 -4.62 -13.85 6.75
CA ILE A 57 -5.72 -13.79 5.79
C ILE A 57 -5.11 -13.79 4.40
N GLU A 58 -5.40 -14.81 3.60
CA GLU A 58 -4.83 -14.94 2.25
C GLU A 58 -5.88 -15.26 1.20
N TYR A 59 -5.66 -14.76 -0.01
CA TYR A 59 -6.42 -15.12 -1.19
C TYR A 59 -5.57 -14.96 -2.46
N GLY A 60 -5.91 -15.64 -3.56
CA GLY A 60 -5.10 -15.66 -4.78
C GLY A 60 -5.83 -15.10 -6.00
N MET A 61 -6.53 -13.97 -5.89
CA MET A 61 -7.20 -13.33 -7.02
C MET A 61 -6.28 -12.35 -7.74
N TYR A 62 -6.35 -12.26 -9.07
CA TYR A 62 -5.44 -11.44 -9.88
C TYR A 62 -6.13 -10.85 -11.12
N ALA A 63 -5.53 -9.78 -11.65
CA ALA A 63 -6.14 -8.96 -12.70
C ALA A 63 -6.42 -9.73 -14.00
N ARG A 64 -5.55 -10.65 -14.40
CA ARG A 64 -5.70 -11.43 -15.65
C ARG A 64 -6.60 -12.64 -15.49
N MET A 65 -7.11 -12.94 -14.29
CA MET A 65 -8.01 -14.08 -14.04
C MET A 65 -9.30 -13.92 -14.87
N PRO A 66 -9.74 -14.96 -15.58
CA PRO A 66 -11.00 -14.92 -16.31
C PRO A 66 -12.20 -14.74 -15.38
N MET A 67 -13.12 -13.84 -15.75
CA MET A 67 -14.37 -13.58 -15.05
C MET A 67 -15.51 -13.44 -16.06
N GLY A 68 -16.15 -14.54 -16.40
CA GLY A 68 -17.11 -14.60 -17.50
C GLY A 68 -16.45 -14.26 -18.84
N ASN A 69 -16.96 -13.24 -19.53
CA ASN A 69 -16.42 -12.76 -20.83
C ASN A 69 -15.33 -11.67 -20.65
N GLU A 70 -14.97 -11.33 -19.44
CA GLU A 70 -13.99 -10.29 -19.10
C GLU A 70 -12.84 -10.87 -18.26
N LYS A 71 -11.88 -10.01 -17.90
CA LYS A 71 -10.89 -10.29 -16.87
C LYS A 71 -11.31 -9.62 -15.56
N THR A 72 -10.79 -10.11 -14.46
CA THR A 72 -11.04 -9.54 -13.13
C THR A 72 -10.67 -8.06 -13.08
N GLY A 73 -9.53 -7.67 -13.66
CA GLY A 73 -8.99 -6.31 -13.54
C GLY A 73 -8.37 -6.06 -12.16
N THR A 74 -7.55 -4.99 -12.08
CA THR A 74 -6.76 -4.66 -10.87
C THR A 74 -7.65 -4.52 -9.64
N PHE A 75 -8.67 -3.68 -9.71
CA PHE A 75 -9.45 -3.26 -8.53
C PHE A 75 -10.49 -4.27 -8.04
N ARG A 76 -10.56 -5.44 -8.65
CA ARG A 76 -11.34 -6.59 -8.18
C ARG A 76 -10.47 -7.74 -7.67
N SER A 77 -9.14 -7.59 -7.71
CA SER A 77 -8.18 -8.66 -7.40
C SER A 77 -7.74 -8.71 -5.93
N TYR A 78 -8.40 -8.00 -5.02
CA TYR A 78 -8.00 -7.87 -3.63
C TYR A 78 -8.27 -9.12 -2.77
N THR A 79 -7.44 -9.28 -1.75
CA THR A 79 -7.68 -10.19 -0.62
C THR A 79 -8.55 -9.51 0.42
N MET A 80 -8.18 -8.29 0.86
CA MET A 80 -8.94 -7.50 1.82
C MET A 80 -9.34 -6.16 1.19
N LEU A 81 -10.63 -5.83 1.21
CA LEU A 81 -11.17 -4.52 0.90
C LEU A 81 -11.60 -3.84 2.20
N VAL A 82 -11.03 -2.69 2.47
CA VAL A 82 -11.52 -1.75 3.49
C VAL A 82 -12.21 -0.61 2.78
N ASN A 83 -13.53 -0.53 2.86
CA ASN A 83 -14.36 0.52 2.24
C ASN A 83 -15.16 1.24 3.33
N THR A 84 -14.44 1.88 4.23
CA THR A 84 -14.99 2.63 5.37
C THR A 84 -13.92 3.51 5.99
N ASP A 85 -14.34 4.57 6.67
CA ASP A 85 -13.46 5.38 7.51
C ASP A 85 -13.20 4.71 8.87
N GLY A 86 -12.08 5.05 9.50
CA GLY A 86 -11.78 4.68 10.89
C GLY A 86 -11.44 3.21 11.14
N PHE A 87 -11.19 2.41 10.08
CA PHE A 87 -10.77 1.02 10.24
C PHE A 87 -9.38 0.92 10.87
N GLN A 88 -9.22 -0.03 11.78
CA GLN A 88 -7.94 -0.35 12.40
C GLN A 88 -7.59 -1.83 12.24
N CYS A 89 -6.33 -2.12 11.99
CA CYS A 89 -5.82 -3.48 11.84
C CYS A 89 -4.47 -3.61 12.52
N MET A 90 -4.32 -4.62 13.35
CA MET A 90 -3.07 -4.86 14.06
C MET A 90 -2.71 -6.33 14.20
N ASP A 91 -1.40 -6.61 14.22
CA ASP A 91 -0.81 -7.90 14.57
C ASP A 91 -1.28 -9.06 13.67
N LEU A 92 -1.42 -8.85 12.34
CA LEU A 92 -1.77 -9.91 11.41
C LEU A 92 -1.14 -9.75 10.03
N THR A 93 -1.13 -10.84 9.25
CA THR A 93 -0.70 -10.87 7.86
C THR A 93 -1.89 -10.86 6.92
N ILE A 94 -1.84 -9.98 5.90
CA ILE A 94 -2.74 -10.01 4.75
C ILE A 94 -1.90 -10.30 3.50
N ALA A 95 -2.24 -11.36 2.76
CA ALA A 95 -1.46 -11.78 1.61
C ALA A 95 -2.32 -11.99 0.36
N ASN A 96 -1.83 -11.52 -0.78
CA ASN A 96 -2.31 -12.03 -2.07
C ASN A 96 -1.32 -13.07 -2.60
N THR A 97 -1.80 -14.28 -2.76
CA THR A 97 -0.97 -15.47 -3.10
C THR A 97 -1.03 -15.84 -4.58
N ALA A 98 -1.46 -14.93 -5.46
CA ALA A 98 -1.59 -15.20 -6.88
C ALA A 98 -0.25 -15.45 -7.60
N GLY A 99 0.85 -14.85 -7.10
CA GLY A 99 2.19 -15.02 -7.65
C GLY A 99 2.69 -13.81 -8.43
N PHE A 100 3.75 -14.03 -9.21
CA PHE A 100 4.51 -12.97 -9.88
C PHE A 100 3.71 -12.17 -10.89
N GLY A 101 3.87 -10.85 -10.89
CA GLY A 101 3.14 -9.93 -11.78
C GLY A 101 3.34 -10.22 -13.26
N LYS A 102 4.51 -10.73 -13.68
CA LYS A 102 4.76 -11.17 -15.05
C LYS A 102 3.77 -12.21 -15.54
N ASP A 103 3.32 -13.10 -14.66
CA ASP A 103 2.42 -14.21 -14.98
C ASP A 103 0.93 -13.83 -14.79
N VAL A 104 0.61 -13.15 -13.68
CA VAL A 104 -0.78 -12.90 -13.27
C VAL A 104 -1.24 -11.44 -13.46
N GLY A 105 -0.31 -10.50 -13.60
CA GLY A 105 -0.59 -9.06 -13.56
C GLY A 105 -0.75 -8.56 -12.13
N GLN A 106 -1.55 -7.51 -11.95
CA GLN A 106 -1.82 -6.88 -10.66
C GLN A 106 -2.60 -7.83 -9.74
N ALA A 107 -2.27 -7.82 -8.44
CA ALA A 107 -2.88 -8.69 -7.44
C ALA A 107 -2.82 -8.04 -6.06
N ILE A 108 -3.89 -7.34 -5.68
CA ILE A 108 -3.94 -6.52 -4.47
C ILE A 108 -4.09 -7.42 -3.22
N ALA A 109 -3.21 -7.25 -2.24
CA ALA A 109 -3.41 -7.83 -0.91
C ALA A 109 -4.37 -6.99 -0.09
N VAL A 110 -4.11 -5.68 0.02
CA VAL A 110 -4.96 -4.72 0.74
C VAL A 110 -5.43 -3.61 -0.19
N TYR A 111 -6.74 -3.46 -0.31
CA TYR A 111 -7.41 -2.34 -0.93
C TYR A 111 -7.99 -1.45 0.18
N ALA A 112 -7.29 -0.38 0.51
CA ALA A 112 -7.71 0.56 1.56
C ALA A 112 -8.41 1.78 0.93
N GLU A 113 -9.72 1.88 1.10
CA GLU A 113 -10.56 3.00 0.64
C GLU A 113 -11.27 3.64 1.82
N GLY A 114 -10.84 4.82 2.23
CA GLY A 114 -11.40 5.55 3.35
C GLY A 114 -10.40 6.45 4.05
N ASP A 115 -10.92 7.30 4.93
CA ASP A 115 -10.13 8.19 5.78
C ASP A 115 -9.85 7.58 7.15
N ASN A 116 -8.73 7.97 7.74
CA ASN A 116 -8.30 7.53 9.07
C ASN A 116 -8.20 6.00 9.21
N ILE A 117 -7.68 5.33 8.18
CA ILE A 117 -7.38 3.90 8.19
C ILE A 117 -6.00 3.69 8.82
N ARG A 118 -5.86 2.71 9.72
CA ARG A 118 -4.60 2.42 10.40
C ARG A 118 -4.25 0.94 10.36
N PHE A 119 -3.02 0.64 9.94
CA PHE A 119 -2.39 -0.67 10.06
C PHE A 119 -1.18 -0.56 10.99
N GLU A 120 -1.08 -1.45 11.98
CA GLU A 120 0.00 -1.45 12.95
C GLU A 120 0.55 -2.87 13.18
N ASN A 121 1.87 -3.03 13.15
CA ASN A 121 2.55 -4.33 13.27
C ASN A 121 2.03 -5.39 12.29
N CYS A 122 1.55 -4.98 11.10
CA CYS A 122 0.99 -5.88 10.10
C CYS A 122 2.02 -6.28 9.05
N ARG A 123 1.77 -7.42 8.41
CA ARG A 123 2.50 -7.85 7.22
C ARG A 123 1.55 -7.80 6.02
N ILE A 124 1.90 -7.05 4.99
CA ILE A 124 1.12 -6.91 3.76
C ILE A 124 1.96 -7.49 2.63
N LEU A 125 1.55 -8.65 2.13
CA LEU A 125 2.38 -9.47 1.25
C LEU A 125 1.70 -9.66 -0.11
N GLY A 126 2.45 -9.43 -1.17
CA GLY A 126 1.99 -9.64 -2.55
C GLY A 126 3.15 -9.54 -3.52
N HIS A 127 2.83 -9.23 -4.75
CA HIS A 127 3.77 -9.06 -5.85
C HIS A 127 3.54 -7.71 -6.53
N GLN A 128 2.99 -7.67 -7.75
CA GLN A 128 2.63 -6.41 -8.41
C GLN A 128 1.36 -5.83 -7.77
N ASP A 129 1.36 -4.53 -7.43
CA ASP A 129 0.21 -3.79 -6.89
C ASP A 129 -0.29 -4.33 -5.52
N THR A 130 0.60 -4.61 -4.58
CA THR A 130 0.28 -5.26 -3.30
C THR A 130 -0.67 -4.44 -2.41
N LEU A 131 -0.40 -3.14 -2.24
CA LEU A 131 -1.16 -2.24 -1.37
C LEU A 131 -1.73 -1.07 -2.18
N PHE A 132 -3.04 -1.04 -2.34
CA PHE A 132 -3.73 0.11 -2.89
C PHE A 132 -4.20 1.05 -1.77
N THR A 133 -3.74 2.30 -1.82
CA THR A 133 -4.09 3.38 -0.90
C THR A 133 -5.07 4.33 -1.56
N GLY A 134 -6.35 3.97 -1.54
CA GLY A 134 -7.43 4.76 -2.16
C GLY A 134 -7.55 6.18 -1.58
N PRO A 135 -8.27 7.01 -2.27
CA PRO A 135 -9.17 6.70 -3.38
C PRO A 135 -8.48 6.57 -4.73
N LEU A 136 -9.28 6.13 -5.73
CA LEU A 136 -8.85 6.10 -7.13
C LEU A 136 -8.58 7.53 -7.66
N PRO A 137 -7.69 7.71 -8.65
CA PRO A 137 -7.55 8.98 -9.35
C PRO A 137 -8.85 9.50 -9.95
N PHE A 138 -8.94 10.82 -10.22
CA PHE A 138 -10.15 11.43 -10.80
C PHE A 138 -10.54 10.87 -12.16
N LYS A 139 -9.55 10.49 -12.98
CA LYS A 139 -9.80 9.99 -14.34
C LYS A 139 -9.03 8.69 -14.57
N GLU A 140 -9.69 7.75 -15.21
CA GLU A 140 -9.03 6.57 -15.76
C GLU A 140 -8.20 6.94 -17.02
N ILE A 141 -7.11 6.22 -17.26
CA ILE A 141 -6.32 6.35 -18.50
C ILE A 141 -6.95 5.47 -19.58
N GLU A 142 -7.25 4.23 -19.21
CA GLU A 142 -7.90 3.27 -20.10
C GLU A 142 -9.37 3.10 -19.70
N LYS A 143 -10.25 3.06 -20.67
CA LYS A 143 -11.69 2.89 -20.44
C LYS A 143 -11.98 1.60 -19.66
N GLY A 144 -12.61 1.74 -18.49
CA GLY A 144 -12.90 0.62 -17.59
C GLY A 144 -11.70 0.17 -16.76
N GLY A 145 -10.61 0.94 -16.75
CA GLY A 145 -9.41 0.64 -15.95
C GLY A 145 -9.67 0.67 -14.44
N PHE A 146 -10.72 1.36 -13.99
CA PHE A 146 -11.09 1.46 -12.58
C PHE A 146 -12.25 0.54 -12.16
N ARG A 147 -12.67 -0.39 -13.02
CA ARG A 147 -13.74 -1.32 -12.67
C ARG A 147 -13.46 -2.05 -11.37
N GLY A 148 -14.30 -1.82 -10.38
CA GLY A 148 -14.14 -2.36 -9.03
C GLY A 148 -15.16 -1.83 -8.05
N PRO A 149 -15.06 -2.18 -6.77
CA PRO A 149 -16.06 -1.85 -5.76
C PRO A 149 -16.21 -0.35 -5.50
N THR A 150 -15.16 0.45 -5.75
CA THR A 150 -15.15 1.90 -5.50
C THR A 150 -15.02 2.73 -6.79
N GLU A 151 -15.34 2.13 -7.96
CA GLU A 151 -15.27 2.80 -9.27
C GLU A 151 -15.97 4.16 -9.27
N PHE A 152 -17.14 4.23 -8.64
CA PHE A 152 -17.99 5.42 -8.56
C PHE A 152 -17.97 6.11 -7.20
N ALA A 153 -17.08 5.71 -6.28
CA ALA A 153 -16.94 6.38 -4.99
C ALA A 153 -16.47 7.83 -5.16
N GLU A 154 -16.87 8.68 -4.23
CA GLU A 154 -16.42 10.06 -4.19
C GLU A 154 -14.90 10.15 -4.08
N ARG A 155 -14.28 11.02 -4.89
CA ARG A 155 -12.85 11.32 -4.83
C ARG A 155 -12.62 12.43 -3.81
N ARG A 156 -12.11 12.04 -2.63
CA ARG A 156 -11.88 12.94 -1.49
C ARG A 156 -10.49 12.73 -0.91
N PHE A 157 -10.00 13.66 -0.14
CA PHE A 157 -8.75 13.48 0.58
C PHE A 157 -8.95 12.43 1.69
N CYS A 158 -8.07 11.43 1.71
CA CYS A 158 -8.09 10.34 2.69
C CYS A 158 -6.71 10.21 3.34
N ARG A 159 -6.69 9.98 4.66
CA ARG A 159 -5.48 9.76 5.44
C ARG A 159 -5.36 8.30 5.80
N GLN A 160 -4.16 7.76 5.67
CA GLN A 160 -3.89 6.37 6.03
C GLN A 160 -2.55 6.27 6.77
N TYR A 161 -2.47 5.38 7.73
CA TYR A 161 -1.32 5.22 8.61
C TYR A 161 -0.86 3.76 8.61
N TYR A 162 0.42 3.55 8.35
CA TYR A 162 1.08 2.25 8.35
C TYR A 162 2.27 2.33 9.31
N ILE A 163 2.18 1.68 10.46
CA ILE A 163 3.14 1.80 11.55
C ILE A 163 3.78 0.44 11.83
N ASN A 164 5.11 0.37 11.87
CA ASN A 164 5.86 -0.86 12.11
C ASN A 164 5.44 -2.03 11.19
N CYS A 165 5.01 -1.74 9.95
CA CYS A 165 4.55 -2.76 9.02
C CYS A 165 5.69 -3.32 8.17
N PHE A 166 5.57 -4.59 7.78
CA PHE A 166 6.36 -5.21 6.74
C PHE A 166 5.53 -5.29 5.46
N ILE A 167 5.95 -4.61 4.39
CA ILE A 167 5.22 -4.56 3.12
C ILE A 167 6.14 -5.08 2.03
N ALA A 168 5.70 -6.11 1.29
CA ALA A 168 6.50 -6.74 0.26
C ALA A 168 5.82 -6.79 -1.09
N GLY A 169 6.59 -6.56 -2.15
CA GLY A 169 6.11 -6.65 -3.53
C GLY A 169 7.19 -6.42 -4.58
N GLU A 170 6.77 -6.31 -5.83
CA GLU A 170 7.63 -6.12 -7.00
C GLU A 170 7.45 -4.74 -7.62
N VAL A 171 6.45 -4.59 -8.47
CA VAL A 171 6.17 -3.41 -9.26
C VAL A 171 5.00 -2.66 -8.63
N ASP A 172 5.20 -1.34 -8.38
CA ASP A 172 4.15 -0.44 -7.89
C ASP A 172 3.44 -0.99 -6.65
N PHE A 173 4.20 -1.66 -5.75
CA PHE A 173 3.58 -2.45 -4.71
C PHE A 173 2.92 -1.61 -3.59
N ILE A 174 3.12 -0.28 -3.59
CA ILE A 174 2.33 0.70 -2.85
C ILE A 174 1.85 1.74 -3.86
N PHE A 175 0.55 1.81 -4.13
CA PHE A 175 0.02 2.73 -5.13
C PHE A 175 -1.33 3.31 -4.72
N GLY A 176 -1.66 4.51 -5.21
CA GLY A 176 -2.93 5.19 -4.91
C GLY A 176 -2.79 6.67 -4.59
N SER A 177 -3.88 7.29 -4.11
CA SER A 177 -3.99 8.74 -3.97
C SER A 177 -4.04 9.24 -2.52
N ALA A 178 -4.08 8.35 -1.51
CA ALA A 178 -4.16 8.76 -0.12
C ALA A 178 -2.97 9.62 0.33
N ALA A 179 -3.22 10.47 1.31
CA ALA A 179 -2.21 11.00 2.19
C ALA A 179 -1.79 9.87 3.15
N ALA A 180 -0.78 9.10 2.76
CA ALA A 180 -0.38 7.90 3.49
C ALA A 180 0.95 8.10 4.22
N TYR A 181 0.91 7.88 5.53
CA TYR A 181 2.07 7.97 6.41
C TYR A 181 2.57 6.58 6.77
N PHE A 182 3.84 6.34 6.47
CA PHE A 182 4.54 5.10 6.80
C PHE A 182 5.61 5.41 7.85
N GLU A 183 5.54 4.76 9.00
CA GLU A 183 6.50 4.95 10.09
C GLU A 183 7.14 3.64 10.50
N ASN A 184 8.47 3.61 10.57
CA ASN A 184 9.27 2.43 10.93
C ASN A 184 8.94 1.18 10.09
N CYS A 185 8.43 1.34 8.87
CA CYS A 185 8.09 0.22 8.02
C CYS A 185 9.32 -0.38 7.33
N GLU A 186 9.27 -1.67 7.07
CA GLU A 186 10.18 -2.33 6.16
C GLU A 186 9.48 -2.57 4.83
N LEU A 187 10.05 -2.01 3.75
CA LEU A 187 9.55 -2.09 2.39
C LEU A 187 10.46 -3.04 1.62
N PHE A 188 9.99 -4.26 1.40
CA PHE A 188 10.79 -5.35 0.85
C PHE A 188 10.51 -5.56 -0.63
N SER A 189 11.53 -5.32 -1.47
CA SER A 189 11.45 -5.54 -2.92
C SER A 189 11.77 -7.00 -3.26
N ILE A 190 10.83 -7.66 -3.94
CA ILE A 190 10.96 -9.06 -4.37
C ILE A 190 11.62 -9.10 -5.75
N ASP A 191 12.64 -9.94 -5.91
CA ASP A 191 13.31 -10.18 -7.17
C ASP A 191 12.39 -10.88 -8.19
N CYS A 192 12.13 -10.26 -9.32
CA CYS A 192 11.39 -10.83 -10.44
C CYS A 192 12.27 -11.15 -11.66
N GLY A 193 13.59 -10.99 -11.52
CA GLY A 193 14.58 -11.37 -12.53
C GLY A 193 14.73 -10.40 -13.71
N ASN A 194 14.32 -9.14 -13.56
CA ASN A 194 14.45 -8.10 -14.58
C ASN A 194 15.63 -7.16 -14.28
N GLU A 195 16.16 -6.48 -15.30
CA GLU A 195 17.18 -5.44 -15.13
C GLU A 195 16.64 -4.29 -14.27
N ILE A 196 15.44 -3.78 -14.57
CA ILE A 196 14.67 -2.93 -13.68
C ILE A 196 13.63 -3.85 -13.01
N ASN A 197 13.89 -4.16 -11.77
CA ASN A 197 13.16 -5.19 -11.05
C ASN A 197 11.81 -4.70 -10.54
N GLY A 198 11.70 -3.40 -10.22
CA GLY A 198 10.43 -2.88 -9.74
C GLY A 198 10.45 -1.44 -9.26
N TYR A 199 9.33 -1.06 -8.67
CA TYR A 199 9.07 0.25 -8.09
C TYR A 199 8.36 0.06 -6.76
N VAL A 200 8.85 0.70 -5.69
CA VAL A 200 8.22 0.59 -4.37
C VAL A 200 6.89 1.34 -4.37
N THR A 201 6.88 2.57 -4.88
CA THR A 201 5.68 3.43 -4.87
C THR A 201 5.25 3.88 -6.27
N ALA A 202 3.94 3.99 -6.47
CA ALA A 202 3.31 4.63 -7.62
C ALA A 202 2.20 5.57 -7.14
N ALA A 203 2.58 6.74 -6.65
CA ALA A 203 1.64 7.71 -6.11
C ALA A 203 0.79 8.37 -7.20
N SER A 204 -0.46 8.63 -6.87
CA SER A 204 -1.40 9.41 -7.69
C SER A 204 -2.06 10.54 -6.88
N THR A 205 -1.26 11.18 -6.05
CA THR A 205 -1.67 12.28 -5.19
C THR A 205 -2.51 13.30 -5.97
N TYR A 206 -3.59 13.78 -5.37
CA TYR A 206 -4.43 14.78 -6.00
C TYR A 206 -3.76 16.16 -6.01
N GLU A 207 -4.01 16.92 -7.05
CA GLU A 207 -3.62 18.33 -7.08
C GLU A 207 -4.19 19.08 -5.87
N GLY A 208 -3.35 19.86 -5.19
CA GLY A 208 -3.75 20.63 -4.00
C GLY A 208 -3.78 19.82 -2.69
N GLN A 209 -3.53 18.52 -2.71
CA GLN A 209 -3.36 17.73 -1.49
C GLN A 209 -2.06 18.12 -0.78
N ALA A 210 -2.12 18.30 0.53
CA ALA A 210 -0.99 18.83 1.31
C ALA A 210 0.25 17.91 1.25
N TYR A 211 0.05 16.59 1.29
CA TYR A 211 1.08 15.58 1.10
C TYR A 211 0.49 14.29 0.51
N GLY A 212 1.33 13.53 -0.19
CA GLY A 212 1.01 12.19 -0.68
C GLY A 212 1.57 11.13 0.27
N TYR A 213 2.60 10.42 -0.16
CA TYR A 213 3.31 9.45 0.67
C TYR A 213 4.41 10.13 1.48
N VAL A 214 4.38 9.92 2.79
CA VAL A 214 5.45 10.33 3.69
C VAL A 214 5.98 9.09 4.40
N LEU A 215 7.24 8.76 4.12
CA LEU A 215 7.92 7.61 4.70
C LEU A 215 8.94 8.12 5.72
N ASN A 216 8.69 7.81 7.00
CA ASN A 216 9.51 8.24 8.11
C ASN A 216 10.21 7.05 8.76
N ARG A 217 11.53 7.08 8.87
CA ARG A 217 12.34 6.02 9.48
C ARG A 217 12.11 4.63 8.88
N CYS A 218 11.68 4.57 7.61
CA CYS A 218 11.48 3.33 6.90
C CYS A 218 12.80 2.73 6.39
N ARG A 219 12.79 1.41 6.16
CA ARG A 219 13.92 0.69 5.57
C ARG A 219 13.50 0.10 4.24
N PHE A 220 14.27 0.38 3.20
CA PHE A 220 14.12 -0.26 1.90
C PHE A 220 15.07 -1.46 1.86
N THR A 221 14.50 -2.65 1.85
CA THR A 221 15.21 -3.94 1.80
C THR A 221 14.72 -4.76 0.61
N GLY A 222 15.39 -5.85 0.29
CA GLY A 222 15.00 -6.70 -0.81
C GLY A 222 16.01 -7.80 -1.08
N ASN A 223 15.64 -8.70 -2.00
CA ASN A 223 16.51 -9.75 -2.53
C ASN A 223 16.87 -9.51 -4.01
N CYS A 224 16.58 -8.30 -4.51
CA CYS A 224 16.90 -7.86 -5.87
C CYS A 224 18.40 -7.56 -6.03
N SER A 225 18.88 -7.59 -7.27
CA SER A 225 20.22 -7.15 -7.62
C SER A 225 20.45 -5.68 -7.25
N ASP A 226 21.70 -5.31 -6.98
CA ASP A 226 22.07 -3.93 -6.69
C ASP A 226 21.62 -3.01 -7.83
N ASN A 227 21.16 -1.78 -7.48
CA ASN A 227 20.80 -0.72 -8.43
C ASN A 227 19.74 -1.16 -9.48
N SER A 228 18.70 -1.90 -9.04
CA SER A 228 17.66 -2.47 -9.93
C SER A 228 16.22 -2.05 -9.60
N VAL A 229 15.98 -1.36 -8.48
CA VAL A 229 14.64 -0.97 -8.03
C VAL A 229 14.56 0.54 -7.82
N TYR A 230 13.50 1.19 -8.29
CA TYR A 230 13.21 2.58 -7.97
C TYR A 230 12.35 2.68 -6.70
N ILE A 231 12.54 3.73 -5.90
CA ILE A 231 11.66 4.05 -4.79
C ILE A 231 10.27 4.45 -5.27
N GLY A 232 10.19 5.14 -6.42
CA GLY A 232 8.89 5.50 -6.94
C GLY A 232 8.88 6.04 -8.36
N ARG A 233 7.64 6.09 -8.89
CA ARG A 233 7.32 6.71 -10.17
C ARG A 233 5.93 7.35 -10.12
N PRO A 234 5.64 8.41 -10.93
CA PRO A 234 4.38 9.14 -10.84
C PRO A 234 3.26 8.41 -11.61
N TRP A 235 2.35 7.74 -10.90
CA TRP A 235 1.14 7.22 -11.57
C TRP A 235 0.28 8.36 -12.12
N ARG A 236 0.27 9.51 -11.42
CA ARG A 236 -0.32 10.78 -11.91
C ARG A 236 0.68 11.93 -11.70
N ASP A 237 0.45 13.02 -12.44
CA ASP A 237 1.42 14.12 -12.55
C ASP A 237 1.70 14.85 -11.24
N HIS A 238 0.77 14.88 -10.29
CA HIS A 238 0.96 15.49 -8.97
C HIS A 238 1.42 14.49 -7.89
N ALA A 239 2.05 13.39 -8.30
CA ALA A 239 2.56 12.38 -7.38
C ALA A 239 3.51 12.98 -6.33
N GLN A 240 3.30 12.62 -5.06
CA GLN A 240 4.15 13.08 -3.97
C GLN A 240 4.67 11.87 -3.17
N THR A 241 6.00 11.82 -2.95
CA THR A 241 6.64 10.82 -2.09
C THR A 241 7.83 11.47 -1.40
N ILE A 242 7.78 11.56 -0.08
CA ILE A 242 8.80 12.19 0.76
C ILE A 242 9.40 11.16 1.70
N LEU A 243 10.73 11.12 1.76
CA LEU A 243 11.51 10.21 2.59
C LEU A 243 12.19 11.02 3.70
N ILE A 244 11.91 10.66 4.95
CA ILE A 244 12.52 11.30 6.12
C ILE A 244 13.23 10.22 6.95
N ASP A 245 14.52 10.38 7.21
CA ASP A 245 15.36 9.49 8.02
C ASP A 245 15.31 8.00 7.59
N CYS A 246 15.08 7.75 6.30
CA CYS A 246 14.97 6.41 5.74
C CYS A 246 16.34 5.78 5.46
N LYS A 247 16.41 4.45 5.57
CA LYS A 247 17.58 3.65 5.19
C LYS A 247 17.34 2.97 3.84
N ILE A 248 18.18 3.28 2.88
CA ILE A 248 18.07 2.83 1.49
C ILE A 248 19.09 1.71 1.26
N GLY A 249 18.61 0.52 0.86
CA GLY A 249 19.43 -0.62 0.53
C GLY A 249 20.08 -0.54 -0.86
N ASN A 250 21.12 -1.32 -1.10
CA ASN A 250 21.92 -1.27 -2.34
C ASN A 250 21.11 -1.64 -3.60
N HIS A 251 20.03 -2.41 -3.47
CA HIS A 251 19.16 -2.78 -4.58
C HIS A 251 18.39 -1.58 -5.15
N ILE A 252 18.27 -0.50 -4.38
CA ILE A 252 17.64 0.74 -4.85
C ILE A 252 18.59 1.47 -5.80
N ARG A 253 18.06 1.98 -6.89
CA ARG A 253 18.75 2.78 -7.87
C ARG A 253 19.18 4.12 -7.26
N ARG A 254 20.34 4.60 -7.71
CA ARG A 254 20.94 5.83 -7.16
C ARG A 254 20.11 7.06 -7.42
N GLU A 255 19.40 7.08 -8.55
CA GLU A 255 18.47 8.15 -8.93
C GLU A 255 17.21 8.18 -8.06
N LEU A 256 16.94 7.14 -7.28
CA LEU A 256 15.78 6.89 -6.42
C LEU A 256 14.44 6.88 -7.15
N PHE A 257 14.15 7.87 -7.98
CA PHE A 257 12.86 8.06 -8.63
C PHE A 257 12.96 8.03 -10.16
N HIS A 258 11.93 7.50 -10.80
CA HIS A 258 11.76 7.46 -12.23
C HIS A 258 10.59 8.35 -12.65
N ASP A 259 10.71 9.10 -13.74
CA ASP A 259 9.67 10.02 -14.22
C ASP A 259 8.53 9.37 -15.00
N TRP A 260 8.60 8.04 -15.20
CA TRP A 260 7.69 7.28 -16.04
C TRP A 260 7.65 7.75 -17.50
N ASN A 261 8.71 8.36 -17.98
CA ASN A 261 8.81 9.03 -19.29
C ASN A 261 7.73 10.12 -19.51
N LYS A 262 7.34 10.80 -18.43
CA LYS A 262 6.35 11.89 -18.41
C LYS A 262 7.08 13.21 -18.10
N SER A 263 7.54 13.92 -19.12
CA SER A 263 8.21 15.21 -18.92
C SER A 263 7.33 16.24 -18.17
N SER A 264 6.00 16.16 -18.35
CA SER A 264 5.05 17.01 -17.62
C SER A 264 5.09 16.78 -16.10
N ALA A 265 5.48 15.60 -15.66
CA ALA A 265 5.57 15.28 -14.24
C ALA A 265 6.74 15.99 -13.53
N HIS A 266 7.81 16.38 -14.25
CA HIS A 266 8.97 17.06 -13.66
C HIS A 266 8.60 18.36 -12.95
N ASP A 267 7.59 19.09 -13.45
CA ASP A 267 7.16 20.37 -12.89
C ASP A 267 6.13 20.22 -11.77
N THR A 268 5.50 19.05 -11.64
CA THR A 268 4.33 18.86 -10.78
C THR A 268 4.51 17.82 -9.68
N VAL A 269 5.47 16.88 -9.81
CA VAL A 269 5.77 15.92 -8.74
C VAL A 269 6.38 16.61 -7.53
N ASN A 270 6.14 16.07 -6.36
CA ASN A 270 6.81 16.48 -5.14
C ASN A 270 7.56 15.28 -4.53
N TYR A 271 8.71 14.98 -5.08
CA TYR A 271 9.63 13.99 -4.54
C TYR A 271 10.69 14.67 -3.70
N GLY A 272 10.88 14.22 -2.45
CA GLY A 272 11.80 14.85 -1.54
C GLY A 272 12.49 13.87 -0.59
N ILE A 273 13.71 14.22 -0.18
CA ILE A 273 14.47 13.44 0.78
C ILE A 273 15.05 14.32 1.89
N CYS A 274 15.09 13.78 3.12
CA CYS A 274 15.76 14.37 4.28
C CYS A 274 16.36 13.27 5.14
N GLY A 275 17.63 13.38 5.53
CA GLY A 275 18.26 12.45 6.48
C GLY A 275 18.42 11.02 5.98
N THR A 276 18.42 10.78 4.66
CA THR A 276 18.67 9.47 4.05
C THR A 276 20.17 9.25 3.78
N ASN A 277 20.53 8.02 3.42
CA ASN A 277 21.89 7.67 2.98
C ASN A 277 22.09 7.75 1.44
N ALA A 278 21.19 8.41 0.71
CA ALA A 278 21.35 8.66 -0.71
C ALA A 278 22.41 9.74 -0.98
N ASP A 279 23.10 9.63 -2.13
CA ASP A 279 23.99 10.69 -2.59
C ASP A 279 23.20 11.77 -3.34
N PRO A 280 23.12 13.00 -2.83
CA PRO A 280 22.40 14.09 -3.47
C PRO A 280 22.86 14.41 -4.91
N SER A 281 24.11 14.12 -5.25
CA SER A 281 24.67 14.42 -6.58
C SER A 281 24.19 13.46 -7.67
N GLU A 282 23.56 12.34 -7.30
CA GLU A 282 23.02 11.34 -8.23
C GLU A 282 21.51 11.48 -8.47
N LEU A 283 20.86 12.45 -7.78
CA LEU A 283 19.42 12.66 -7.89
C LEU A 283 19.04 13.45 -9.16
N PRO A 284 17.91 13.10 -9.80
CA PRO A 284 17.34 13.89 -10.88
C PRO A 284 16.88 15.28 -10.39
N ASP A 285 16.83 16.26 -11.29
CA ASP A 285 16.46 17.64 -11.00
C ASP A 285 15.04 17.79 -10.39
N PHE A 286 14.15 16.84 -10.63
CA PHE A 286 12.80 16.83 -10.08
C PHE A 286 12.71 16.24 -8.67
N VAL A 287 13.83 15.84 -8.05
CA VAL A 287 13.90 15.36 -6.66
C VAL A 287 14.53 16.42 -5.78
N ARG A 288 13.79 16.87 -4.76
CA ARG A 288 14.24 17.93 -3.85
C ARG A 288 14.96 17.36 -2.63
N ILE A 289 15.98 18.06 -2.19
CA ILE A 289 16.53 17.89 -0.85
C ILE A 289 15.78 18.86 0.07
N ILE A 290 15.00 18.32 0.99
CA ILE A 290 14.27 19.11 1.96
C ILE A 290 15.10 19.27 3.24
N ASP A 291 15.04 20.45 3.85
CA ASP A 291 15.74 20.67 5.10
C ASP A 291 15.00 20.07 6.30
N ARG A 292 15.66 20.03 7.45
CA ARG A 292 15.08 19.46 8.67
C ARG A 292 13.85 20.24 9.15
N THR A 293 13.80 21.53 8.95
CA THR A 293 12.67 22.38 9.39
C THR A 293 11.42 22.03 8.58
N GLU A 294 11.54 21.87 7.26
CA GLU A 294 10.45 21.41 6.39
C GLU A 294 10.00 19.99 6.75
N ALA A 295 10.97 19.08 6.97
CA ALA A 295 10.68 17.71 7.36
C ALA A 295 9.91 17.64 8.69
N ASP A 296 10.35 18.37 9.71
CA ASP A 296 9.70 18.42 11.04
C ASP A 296 8.30 19.05 10.94
N PHE A 297 8.11 20.07 10.09
CA PHE A 297 6.80 20.64 9.81
C PHE A 297 5.85 19.63 9.19
N ILE A 298 6.30 18.85 8.20
CA ILE A 298 5.52 17.78 7.55
C ILE A 298 5.10 16.74 8.61
N LEU A 299 6.05 16.23 9.40
CA LEU A 299 5.78 15.22 10.42
C LEU A 299 4.76 15.71 11.45
N LYS A 300 4.93 16.95 11.91
CA LYS A 300 4.01 17.57 12.87
C LYS A 300 2.60 17.69 12.30
N SER A 301 2.47 18.14 11.06
CA SER A 301 1.17 18.29 10.40
C SER A 301 0.40 16.98 10.24
N ILE A 302 1.11 15.82 10.21
CA ILE A 302 0.49 14.49 10.11
C ILE A 302 0.08 13.97 11.50
N THR A 303 0.90 14.20 12.53
CA THR A 303 0.70 13.63 13.87
C THR A 303 -0.26 14.43 14.75
N GLU A 304 -0.54 15.69 14.41
CA GLU A 304 -1.45 16.58 15.16
C GLU A 304 -2.89 16.60 14.58
N GLN A 305 -3.20 15.78 13.55
CA GLN A 305 -4.53 15.62 12.96
C GLN A 305 -5.25 14.36 13.49
#